data_f2d18aee01d833266c7683ccb1edad0a
#
_entry.id   f2d18aee01d833266c7683ccb1edad0a
#
_cell.length_a   1.000
_cell.length_b   1.000
_cell.length_c   1.000
_cell.angle_alpha   90.00
_cell.angle_beta   90.00
_cell.angle_gamma   90.00
#
_symmetry.space_group_name_H-M   'P 1'
#
loop_
_entity.id
_entity.type
_entity.pdbx_description
1 polymer ?
#
loop_
_entity_poly.entity_id
_entity_poly.type
_entity_poly.pdbx_seq_one_letter_code
_entity_poly.pdbx_strand_id
1 'polypeptide(L)'
;MFLFAEEALPKLSYRKRAHLVNPNVPGLTDANSKIDLLDGAPAIKKKIKTAFCEEGNTENNPILAFTKAVLFPVSASRVRLGDEKFRQWVDDGAPDGVVFSIPRREKETRHYKTFEDMQVDFGNKEIHPGDLKAVVTAAITGLLAPILETYQASEDWKNVESKAYPVPVKVVKQKKVRWHIFTYCHSLG
;
A
#
# COMPACT_ATOMS: atom_id res chain seq x y z
N MET A 1 -8.26 -1.38 -16.39
CA MET A 1 -9.01 -2.23 -15.45
C MET A 1 -8.10 -3.39 -15.11
N PHE A 2 -7.31 -3.26 -14.05
CA PHE A 2 -6.40 -4.33 -13.63
C PHE A 2 -7.20 -5.30 -12.75
N LEU A 3 -7.51 -6.45 -13.31
CA LEU A 3 -7.96 -7.61 -12.57
C LEU A 3 -6.75 -8.11 -11.76
N PHE A 4 -6.61 -7.65 -10.53
CA PHE A 4 -5.75 -8.34 -9.58
C PHE A 4 -6.35 -9.71 -9.35
N ALA A 5 -5.58 -10.74 -9.68
CA ALA A 5 -5.98 -12.11 -9.49
C ALA A 5 -6.47 -12.29 -8.05
N GLU A 6 -7.70 -12.70 -7.92
CA GLU A 6 -8.43 -12.85 -6.66
C GLU A 6 -7.73 -13.81 -5.69
N GLU A 7 -6.83 -14.62 -6.19
CA GLU A 7 -6.04 -15.61 -5.45
C GLU A 7 -4.82 -15.03 -4.71
N ALA A 8 -4.28 -13.87 -5.13
CA ALA A 8 -3.08 -13.32 -4.50
C ALA A 8 -3.35 -12.56 -3.19
N LEU A 9 -4.61 -12.28 -2.84
CA LEU A 9 -5.00 -11.54 -1.64
C LEU A 9 -6.13 -12.22 -0.82
N PRO A 10 -6.14 -13.54 -0.62
CA PRO A 10 -7.34 -14.21 -0.11
C PRO A 10 -7.70 -13.85 1.34
N LYS A 11 -6.76 -13.45 2.18
CA LYS A 11 -7.06 -13.22 3.60
C LYS A 11 -7.18 -11.75 4.02
N LEU A 12 -6.60 -10.82 3.31
CA LEU A 12 -6.89 -9.39 3.50
C LEU A 12 -8.29 -9.03 2.97
N SER A 13 -8.75 -9.72 1.92
CA SER A 13 -10.04 -9.43 1.30
C SER A 13 -11.21 -10.08 2.04
N TYR A 14 -11.05 -11.26 2.66
CA TYR A 14 -12.18 -11.98 3.24
C TYR A 14 -12.80 -11.29 4.46
N ARG A 15 -12.00 -10.78 5.36
CA ARG A 15 -12.51 -9.96 6.49
C ARG A 15 -13.10 -8.62 6.03
N LYS A 16 -12.66 -8.10 4.88
CA LYS A 16 -13.10 -6.81 4.34
C LYS A 16 -14.27 -6.92 3.37
N ARG A 17 -14.51 -8.06 2.71
CA ARG A 17 -15.72 -8.27 1.89
C ARG A 17 -17.00 -8.20 2.71
N ALA A 18 -16.99 -8.67 3.94
CA ALA A 18 -18.13 -8.50 4.85
C ALA A 18 -18.46 -7.03 5.13
N HIS A 19 -17.46 -6.15 5.02
CA HIS A 19 -17.60 -4.70 5.20
C HIS A 19 -18.05 -3.95 3.93
N LEU A 20 -17.87 -4.53 2.75
CA LEU A 20 -18.35 -3.94 1.49
C LEU A 20 -19.89 -3.88 1.40
N VAL A 21 -20.57 -4.68 2.20
CA VAL A 21 -22.04 -4.74 2.23
C VAL A 21 -22.66 -3.76 3.24
N ASN A 22 -21.86 -3.20 4.16
CA ASN A 22 -22.36 -2.26 5.17
C ASN A 22 -21.50 -0.99 5.23
N PRO A 23 -21.94 0.12 4.63
CA PRO A 23 -21.20 1.38 4.60
C PRO A 23 -20.98 2.03 5.98
N ASN A 24 -21.67 1.55 7.02
CA ASN A 24 -21.57 2.08 8.37
C ASN A 24 -20.56 1.33 9.26
N VAL A 25 -19.85 0.33 8.71
CA VAL A 25 -18.84 -0.40 9.48
C VAL A 25 -17.50 0.34 9.41
N PRO A 26 -16.95 0.77 10.55
CA PRO A 26 -15.62 1.40 10.59
C PRO A 26 -14.57 0.41 10.07
N GLY A 27 -13.83 0.76 9.04
CA GLY A 27 -12.75 -0.08 8.50
C GLY A 27 -12.67 -0.12 6.97
N LEU A 28 -13.77 0.12 6.25
CA LEU A 28 -13.73 0.24 4.78
C LEU A 28 -13.07 1.54 4.32
N THR A 29 -13.08 2.53 5.19
CA THR A 29 -12.53 3.88 4.96
C THR A 29 -11.14 4.06 5.54
N ASP A 30 -10.52 3.01 6.10
CA ASP A 30 -9.16 3.15 6.62
C ASP A 30 -8.17 3.28 5.46
N ALA A 31 -7.78 4.51 5.20
CA ALA A 31 -6.79 4.86 4.18
C ALA A 31 -5.44 4.13 4.38
N ASN A 32 -5.15 3.63 5.58
CA ASN A 32 -3.91 2.90 5.85
C ASN A 32 -4.00 1.41 5.46
N SER A 33 -5.18 0.91 5.10
CA SER A 33 -5.38 -0.53 4.81
C SER A 33 -5.12 -0.91 3.35
N LYS A 34 -4.93 0.07 2.46
CA LYS A 34 -4.68 -0.12 1.02
C LYS A 34 -3.60 0.83 0.55
N ILE A 35 -2.87 0.44 -0.48
CA ILE A 35 -2.00 1.35 -1.22
C ILE A 35 -2.80 1.89 -2.40
N ASP A 36 -2.89 3.19 -2.50
CA ASP A 36 -3.55 3.89 -3.61
C ASP A 36 -2.53 4.22 -4.70
N LEU A 37 -2.96 4.31 -5.96
CA LEU A 37 -2.08 4.66 -7.08
C LEU A 37 -1.50 6.07 -6.97
N LEU A 38 -2.16 6.95 -6.23
CA LEU A 38 -1.75 8.33 -5.99
C LEU A 38 -1.06 8.53 -4.63
N ASP A 39 -0.74 7.44 -3.92
CA ASP A 39 0.01 7.55 -2.67
C ASP A 39 1.44 8.02 -2.94
N GLY A 40 1.85 9.09 -2.27
CA GLY A 40 3.25 9.51 -2.27
C GLY A 40 4.14 8.64 -1.38
N ALA A 41 5.46 8.75 -1.55
CA ALA A 41 6.46 7.96 -0.83
C ALA A 41 6.27 7.91 0.71
N PRO A 42 5.93 9.01 1.42
CA PRO A 42 5.71 8.97 2.86
C PRO A 42 4.50 8.11 3.26
N ALA A 43 3.43 8.15 2.46
CA ALA A 43 2.21 7.37 2.70
C ALA A 43 2.49 5.88 2.50
N ILE A 44 3.15 5.51 1.41
CA ILE A 44 3.58 4.14 1.11
C ILE A 44 4.45 3.60 2.25
N LYS A 45 5.48 4.34 2.65
CA LYS A 45 6.37 3.96 3.75
C LYS A 45 5.61 3.68 5.05
N LYS A 46 4.66 4.55 5.41
CA LYS A 46 3.83 4.36 6.59
C LYS A 46 2.98 3.10 6.51
N LYS A 47 2.33 2.86 5.36
CA LYS A 47 1.46 1.69 5.13
C LYS A 47 2.25 0.38 5.17
N ILE A 48 3.39 0.31 4.50
CA ILE A 48 4.27 -0.87 4.51
C ILE A 48 4.86 -1.12 5.91
N LYS A 49 5.26 -0.06 6.63
CA LYS A 49 5.78 -0.21 7.99
C LYS A 49 4.78 -0.90 8.92
N THR A 50 3.49 -0.57 8.81
CA THR A 50 2.41 -1.12 9.65
C THR A 50 1.88 -2.46 9.15
N ALA A 51 2.19 -2.87 7.91
CA ALA A 51 1.77 -4.16 7.37
C ALA A 51 2.37 -5.32 8.16
N PHE A 52 1.60 -6.40 8.31
CA PHE A 52 2.08 -7.61 8.97
C PHE A 52 3.22 -8.25 8.17
N CYS A 53 4.33 -8.57 8.84
CA CYS A 53 5.46 -9.28 8.27
C CYS A 53 6.30 -9.83 9.42
N GLU A 54 6.03 -11.06 9.81
CA GLU A 54 6.72 -11.75 10.89
C GLU A 54 7.91 -12.54 10.33
N GLU A 55 9.00 -12.56 11.05
CA GLU A 55 10.23 -13.24 10.63
C GLU A 55 10.04 -14.74 10.50
N GLY A 56 10.44 -15.31 9.37
CA GLY A 56 10.29 -16.72 9.07
C GLY A 56 8.86 -17.17 8.72
N ASN A 57 7.87 -16.29 8.87
CA ASN A 57 6.49 -16.60 8.53
C ASN A 57 6.21 -16.34 7.05
N THR A 58 6.15 -17.40 6.27
CA THR A 58 5.84 -17.34 4.83
C THR A 58 4.35 -17.43 4.54
N GLU A 59 3.54 -17.86 5.52
CA GLU A 59 2.10 -17.94 5.37
C GLU A 59 1.42 -16.64 5.81
N ASN A 60 0.35 -16.27 5.10
CA ASN A 60 -0.45 -15.09 5.44
C ASN A 60 0.33 -13.77 5.52
N ASN A 61 1.46 -13.69 4.85
CA ASN A 61 2.32 -12.51 4.81
C ASN A 61 1.98 -11.63 3.60
N PRO A 62 1.30 -10.48 3.80
CA PRO A 62 0.88 -9.62 2.70
C PRO A 62 2.04 -9.01 1.91
N ILE A 63 3.20 -8.83 2.55
CA ILE A 63 4.39 -8.30 1.88
C ILE A 63 4.94 -9.33 0.89
N LEU A 64 5.06 -10.60 1.31
CA LEU A 64 5.47 -11.68 0.41
C LEU A 64 4.45 -11.91 -0.70
N ALA A 65 3.15 -11.91 -0.38
CA ALA A 65 2.09 -12.08 -1.37
C ALA A 65 2.13 -10.98 -2.45
N PHE A 66 2.32 -9.72 -2.06
CA PHE A 66 2.48 -8.61 -2.99
C PHE A 66 3.75 -8.75 -3.83
N THR A 67 4.86 -9.10 -3.21
CA THR A 67 6.15 -9.30 -3.89
C THR A 67 6.02 -10.39 -4.95
N LYS A 68 5.39 -11.51 -4.63
CA LYS A 68 5.12 -12.61 -5.58
C LYS A 68 4.22 -12.18 -6.74
N ALA A 69 3.11 -11.52 -6.42
CA ALA A 69 2.08 -11.24 -7.41
C ALA A 69 2.40 -10.05 -8.32
N VAL A 70 3.20 -9.10 -7.85
CA VAL A 70 3.46 -7.83 -8.55
C VAL A 70 4.94 -7.63 -8.84
N LEU A 71 5.79 -7.60 -7.80
CA LEU A 71 7.16 -7.13 -7.99
C LEU A 71 7.99 -8.10 -8.83
N PHE A 72 7.95 -9.40 -8.56
CA PHE A 72 8.69 -10.38 -9.35
C PHE A 72 8.24 -10.42 -10.83
N PRO A 73 6.95 -10.53 -11.17
CA PRO A 73 6.52 -10.51 -12.57
C PRO A 73 6.87 -9.21 -13.30
N VAL A 74 6.73 -8.07 -12.65
CA VAL A 74 7.09 -6.77 -13.24
C VAL A 74 8.59 -6.69 -13.49
N SER A 75 9.42 -7.06 -12.51
CA SER A 75 10.86 -7.07 -12.66
C SER A 75 11.34 -8.05 -13.73
N ALA A 76 10.82 -9.27 -13.75
CA ALA A 76 11.13 -10.25 -14.77
C ALA A 76 10.77 -9.76 -16.18
N SER A 77 9.63 -9.08 -16.34
CA SER A 77 9.24 -8.50 -17.62
C SER A 77 10.20 -7.40 -18.06
N ARG A 78 10.67 -6.56 -17.14
CA ARG A 78 11.61 -5.48 -17.42
C ARG A 78 12.99 -6.00 -17.80
N VAL A 79 13.50 -7.00 -17.09
CA VAL A 79 14.75 -7.68 -17.42
C VAL A 79 14.67 -8.27 -18.85
N ARG A 80 13.56 -8.92 -19.20
CA ARG A 80 13.34 -9.49 -20.53
C ARG A 80 13.26 -8.44 -21.63
N LEU A 81 12.73 -7.25 -21.33
CA LEU A 81 12.61 -6.14 -22.28
C LEU A 81 13.91 -5.33 -22.43
N GLY A 82 14.93 -5.61 -21.63
CA GLY A 82 16.21 -4.87 -21.64
C GLY A 82 16.08 -3.43 -21.19
N ASP A 83 15.07 -3.08 -20.41
CA ASP A 83 14.82 -1.71 -19.97
C ASP A 83 15.66 -1.38 -18.73
N GLU A 84 16.84 -0.84 -18.97
CA GLU A 84 17.80 -0.47 -17.90
C GLU A 84 17.26 0.58 -16.94
N LYS A 85 16.35 1.45 -17.38
CA LYS A 85 15.73 2.48 -16.52
C LYS A 85 14.93 1.88 -15.37
N PHE A 86 14.59 0.62 -15.47
CA PHE A 86 13.74 -0.07 -14.49
C PHE A 86 14.47 -1.18 -13.70
N ARG A 87 15.79 -1.17 -13.70
CA ARG A 87 16.60 -2.06 -12.83
C ARG A 87 16.59 -1.61 -11.35
N GLN A 88 15.69 -0.74 -10.95
CA GLN A 88 15.64 -0.14 -9.61
C GLN A 88 15.56 -1.15 -8.44
N TRP A 89 15.24 -2.41 -8.73
CA TRP A 89 15.12 -3.46 -7.72
C TRP A 89 16.19 -4.53 -7.85
N VAL A 90 17.12 -4.31 -8.73
CA VAL A 90 18.29 -5.15 -8.94
C VAL A 90 19.53 -4.31 -8.68
N ASP A 91 20.44 -4.82 -7.87
CA ASP A 91 21.71 -4.17 -7.58
C ASP A 91 22.57 -4.09 -8.84
N ASP A 92 23.30 -3.00 -9.05
CA ASP A 92 24.15 -2.76 -10.24
C ASP A 92 25.23 -3.86 -10.43
N GLY A 93 25.64 -4.50 -9.33
CA GLY A 93 26.59 -5.62 -9.34
C GLY A 93 25.94 -7.01 -9.43
N ALA A 94 24.64 -7.11 -9.66
CA ALA A 94 23.95 -8.39 -9.65
C ALA A 94 24.29 -9.26 -10.87
N PRO A 95 24.40 -10.60 -10.70
CA PRO A 95 24.59 -11.53 -11.80
C PRO A 95 23.46 -11.49 -12.83
N ASP A 96 23.75 -11.97 -14.03
CA ASP A 96 22.76 -12.04 -15.11
C ASP A 96 21.53 -12.88 -14.72
N GLY A 97 20.37 -12.38 -15.11
CA GLY A 97 19.09 -13.03 -14.87
C GLY A 97 18.52 -12.83 -13.46
N VAL A 98 19.17 -12.04 -12.62
CA VAL A 98 18.58 -11.61 -11.33
C VAL A 98 17.44 -10.65 -11.59
N VAL A 99 16.33 -10.88 -10.90
CA VAL A 99 15.11 -10.06 -11.02
C VAL A 99 14.83 -9.24 -9.74
N PHE A 100 15.43 -9.64 -8.62
CA PHE A 100 15.20 -8.95 -7.35
C PHE A 100 16.43 -9.05 -6.43
N SER A 101 16.80 -7.96 -5.79
CA SER A 101 17.93 -7.89 -4.86
C SER A 101 17.49 -7.32 -3.52
N ILE A 102 17.95 -7.95 -2.43
CA ILE A 102 17.65 -7.49 -1.06
C ILE A 102 18.96 -7.17 -0.36
N PRO A 103 19.30 -5.88 -0.16
CA PRO A 103 20.43 -5.50 0.67
C PRO A 103 20.16 -5.86 2.13
N ARG A 104 21.15 -6.46 2.78
CA ARG A 104 21.08 -6.86 4.19
C ARG A 104 22.05 -5.99 5.00
N ARG A 105 21.64 -5.57 6.20
CA ARG A 105 22.37 -4.57 7.02
C ARG A 105 23.80 -4.97 7.36
N GLU A 106 24.03 -6.25 7.65
CA GLU A 106 25.31 -6.76 8.14
C GLU A 106 25.88 -7.89 7.28
N LYS A 107 25.25 -8.17 6.15
CA LYS A 107 25.63 -9.25 5.24
C LYS A 107 25.58 -8.75 3.80
N GLU A 108 26.15 -9.52 2.89
CA GLU A 108 26.09 -9.24 1.45
C GLU A 108 24.66 -9.20 0.93
N THR A 109 24.42 -8.39 -0.10
CA THR A 109 23.15 -8.35 -0.82
C THR A 109 22.79 -9.72 -1.35
N ARG A 110 21.56 -10.14 -1.15
CA ARG A 110 21.03 -11.37 -1.76
C ARG A 110 20.35 -11.06 -3.08
N HIS A 111 20.61 -11.90 -4.06
CA HIS A 111 20.10 -11.79 -5.42
C HIS A 111 19.20 -12.99 -5.74
N TYR A 112 18.00 -12.71 -6.25
CA TYR A 112 17.00 -13.73 -6.52
C TYR A 112 16.60 -13.73 -7.98
N LYS A 113 16.57 -14.93 -8.58
CA LYS A 113 16.03 -15.18 -9.92
C LYS A 113 14.57 -15.60 -9.86
N THR A 114 14.16 -16.27 -8.78
CA THR A 114 12.80 -16.75 -8.55
C THR A 114 12.26 -16.26 -7.22
N PHE A 115 10.94 -16.16 -7.11
CA PHE A 115 10.29 -15.84 -5.84
C PHE A 115 10.45 -16.97 -4.82
N GLU A 116 10.45 -18.21 -5.29
CA GLU A 116 10.55 -19.40 -4.47
C GLU A 116 11.85 -19.43 -3.66
N ASP A 117 12.99 -19.08 -4.28
CA ASP A 117 14.27 -18.98 -3.60
C ASP A 117 14.24 -17.91 -2.50
N MET A 118 13.63 -16.76 -2.78
CA MET A 118 13.47 -15.70 -1.79
C MET A 118 12.53 -16.13 -0.64
N GLN A 119 11.47 -16.86 -0.93
CA GLN A 119 10.54 -17.38 0.08
C GLN A 119 11.22 -18.38 1.00
N VAL A 120 12.08 -19.25 0.48
CA VAL A 120 12.88 -20.20 1.27
C VAL A 120 13.84 -19.45 2.20
N ASP A 121 14.57 -18.47 1.69
CA ASP A 121 15.51 -17.67 2.50
C ASP A 121 14.77 -16.85 3.58
N PHE A 122 13.57 -16.36 3.29
CA PHE A 122 12.74 -15.69 4.29
C PHE A 122 12.27 -16.67 5.38
N GLY A 123 11.85 -17.87 4.99
CA GLY A 123 11.46 -18.94 5.93
C GLY A 123 12.62 -19.37 6.84
N ASN A 124 13.83 -19.41 6.29
CA ASN A 124 15.06 -19.71 7.02
C ASN A 124 15.60 -18.54 7.86
N LYS A 125 14.90 -17.40 7.90
CA LYS A 125 15.29 -16.18 8.60
C LYS A 125 16.59 -15.53 8.10
N GLU A 126 16.96 -15.83 6.86
CA GLU A 126 18.11 -15.18 6.20
C GLU A 126 17.80 -13.76 5.76
N ILE A 127 16.52 -13.42 5.61
CA ILE A 127 16.01 -12.09 5.27
C ILE A 127 15.27 -11.52 6.46
N HIS A 128 15.76 -10.40 6.99
CA HIS A 128 15.03 -9.71 8.07
C HIS A 128 13.79 -8.98 7.52
N PRO A 129 12.64 -9.03 8.22
CA PRO A 129 11.41 -8.34 7.78
C PRO A 129 11.58 -6.85 7.49
N GLY A 130 12.45 -6.19 8.25
CA GLY A 130 12.77 -4.76 8.05
C GLY A 130 13.44 -4.48 6.70
N ASP A 131 14.35 -5.35 6.28
CA ASP A 131 15.08 -5.19 5.02
C ASP A 131 14.14 -5.48 3.83
N LEU A 132 13.32 -6.54 3.93
CA LEU A 132 12.29 -6.82 2.94
C LEU A 132 11.30 -5.65 2.80
N LYS A 133 10.80 -5.10 3.92
CA LYS A 133 9.89 -3.94 3.90
C LYS A 133 10.54 -2.70 3.28
N ALA A 134 11.82 -2.48 3.51
CA ALA A 134 12.55 -1.34 2.93
C ALA A 134 12.61 -1.44 1.41
N VAL A 135 13.00 -2.61 0.88
CA VAL A 135 13.07 -2.85 -0.57
C VAL A 135 11.70 -2.79 -1.21
N VAL A 136 10.68 -3.41 -0.61
CA VAL A 136 9.31 -3.36 -1.13
C VAL A 136 8.77 -1.94 -1.13
N THR A 137 9.08 -1.13 -0.10
CA THR A 137 8.70 0.29 -0.08
C THR A 137 9.33 1.06 -1.24
N ALA A 138 10.64 0.87 -1.46
CA ALA A 138 11.35 1.52 -2.56
C ALA A 138 10.79 1.08 -3.93
N ALA A 139 10.54 -0.21 -4.09
CA ALA A 139 9.99 -0.79 -5.31
C ALA A 139 8.60 -0.23 -5.64
N ILE A 140 7.70 -0.18 -4.67
CA ILE A 140 6.35 0.38 -4.87
C ILE A 140 6.44 1.88 -5.16
N THR A 141 7.27 2.60 -4.43
CA THR A 141 7.46 4.04 -4.67
C THR A 141 7.93 4.31 -6.10
N GLY A 142 8.94 3.58 -6.57
CA GLY A 142 9.44 3.71 -7.94
C GLY A 142 8.42 3.27 -9.00
N LEU A 143 7.57 2.29 -8.67
CA LEU A 143 6.51 1.84 -9.58
C LEU A 143 5.40 2.88 -9.75
N LEU A 144 5.04 3.57 -8.66
CA LEU A 144 3.95 4.55 -8.67
C LEU A 144 4.39 5.97 -9.03
N ALA A 145 5.68 6.30 -8.93
CA ALA A 145 6.19 7.64 -9.21
C ALA A 145 5.77 8.18 -10.59
N PRO A 146 5.92 7.46 -11.72
CA PRO A 146 5.53 7.97 -13.03
C PRO A 146 4.02 8.23 -13.15
N ILE A 147 3.20 7.42 -12.46
CA ILE A 147 1.74 7.59 -12.43
C ILE A 147 1.38 8.87 -11.69
N LEU A 148 2.00 9.07 -10.54
CA LEU A 148 1.78 10.25 -9.70
C LEU A 148 2.23 11.53 -10.41
N GLU A 149 3.40 11.51 -11.08
CA GLU A 149 3.91 12.62 -11.86
C GLU A 149 2.97 12.98 -13.01
N THR A 150 2.50 11.99 -13.78
CA THR A 150 1.54 12.21 -14.87
C THR A 150 0.22 12.78 -14.36
N TYR A 151 -0.28 12.27 -13.24
CA TYR A 151 -1.49 12.80 -12.61
C TYR A 151 -1.30 14.25 -12.14
N GLN A 152 -0.19 14.57 -11.50
CA GLN A 152 0.10 15.91 -11.00
C GLN A 152 0.27 16.95 -12.11
N ALA A 153 0.79 16.53 -13.26
CA ALA A 153 0.97 17.38 -14.43
C ALA A 153 -0.33 17.66 -15.20
N SER A 154 -1.39 16.87 -15.00
CA SER A 154 -2.63 16.96 -15.77
C SER A 154 -3.76 17.58 -14.96
N GLU A 155 -4.21 18.76 -15.38
CA GLU A 155 -5.41 19.40 -14.81
C GLU A 155 -6.69 18.64 -15.18
N ASP A 156 -6.73 18.01 -16.33
CA ASP A 156 -7.89 17.22 -16.78
C ASP A 156 -8.15 16.03 -15.85
N TRP A 157 -7.09 15.31 -15.43
CA TRP A 157 -7.20 14.22 -14.47
C TRP A 157 -7.73 14.69 -13.12
N LYS A 158 -7.25 15.82 -12.60
CA LYS A 158 -7.72 16.42 -11.35
C LYS A 158 -9.19 16.85 -11.44
N ASN A 159 -9.59 17.41 -12.58
CA ASN A 159 -10.98 17.78 -12.84
C ASN A 159 -11.91 16.56 -12.90
N VAL A 160 -11.47 15.48 -13.54
CA VAL A 160 -12.23 14.22 -13.60
C VAL A 160 -12.36 13.61 -12.21
N GLU A 161 -11.28 13.56 -11.43
CA GLU A 161 -11.30 13.04 -10.06
C GLU A 161 -12.26 13.84 -9.17
N SER A 162 -12.20 15.17 -9.19
CA SER A 162 -13.06 16.02 -8.39
C SER A 162 -14.56 15.85 -8.70
N LYS A 163 -14.88 15.54 -9.96
CA LYS A 163 -16.25 15.25 -10.40
C LYS A 163 -16.69 13.82 -10.01
N ALA A 164 -15.78 12.85 -10.14
CA ALA A 164 -16.08 11.45 -9.86
C ALA A 164 -16.14 11.17 -8.35
N TYR A 165 -15.29 11.83 -7.58
CA TYR A 165 -15.18 11.66 -6.12
C TYR A 165 -15.25 13.00 -5.39
N PRO A 166 -16.43 13.66 -5.38
CA PRO A 166 -16.59 14.93 -4.68
C PRO A 166 -16.25 14.75 -3.20
N VAL A 167 -15.44 15.66 -2.67
CA VAL A 167 -15.08 15.66 -1.25
C VAL A 167 -16.38 15.76 -0.44
N PRO A 168 -16.66 14.83 0.48
CA PRO A 168 -17.87 14.89 1.28
C PRO A 168 -17.87 16.19 2.08
N VAL A 169 -18.88 17.03 1.84
CA VAL A 169 -19.08 18.28 2.59
C VAL A 169 -19.27 17.89 4.04
N LYS A 170 -18.36 18.28 4.92
CA LYS A 170 -18.53 18.10 6.36
C LYS A 170 -19.74 18.93 6.76
N VAL A 171 -20.88 18.25 6.97
CA VAL A 171 -22.06 18.91 7.56
C VAL A 171 -21.65 19.28 8.98
N VAL A 172 -21.37 20.58 9.17
CA VAL A 172 -21.14 21.12 10.51
C VAL A 172 -22.47 20.98 11.25
N LYS A 173 -22.57 20.03 12.15
CA LYS A 173 -23.73 19.91 13.04
C LYS A 173 -23.79 21.22 13.82
N GLN A 174 -24.77 22.06 13.50
CA GLN A 174 -25.07 23.24 14.30
C GLN A 174 -25.35 22.78 15.72
N LYS A 175 -24.56 23.28 16.67
CA LYS A 175 -24.85 23.06 18.09
C LYS A 175 -26.26 23.61 18.35
N LYS A 176 -27.21 22.74 18.74
CA LYS A 176 -28.51 23.18 19.24
C LYS A 176 -28.25 24.12 20.40
N VAL A 177 -28.49 25.41 20.21
CA VAL A 177 -28.49 26.39 21.28
C VAL A 177 -29.67 26.04 22.17
N ARG A 178 -29.38 25.55 23.34
CA ARG A 178 -30.41 25.23 24.35
C ARG A 178 -30.82 26.54 24.99
N TRP A 179 -31.91 27.11 24.54
CA TRP A 179 -32.52 28.27 25.18
C TRP A 179 -33.02 27.83 26.55
N HIS A 180 -32.34 28.30 27.61
CA HIS A 180 -32.93 28.25 28.95
C HIS A 180 -33.97 29.36 29.03
N ILE A 181 -35.25 28.93 28.99
CA ILE A 181 -36.36 29.81 29.31
C ILE A 181 -36.26 30.07 30.83
N PHE A 182 -35.83 31.23 31.21
CA PHE A 182 -35.91 31.74 32.56
C PHE A 182 -37.38 32.10 32.81
N THR A 183 -38.10 31.21 33.47
CA THR A 183 -39.43 31.51 33.97
C THR A 183 -39.29 32.37 35.23
N TYR A 184 -39.50 33.66 35.06
CA TYR A 184 -39.57 34.59 36.17
C TYR A 184 -40.93 34.46 36.82
N CYS A 185 -41.04 33.71 37.94
CA CYS A 185 -42.23 33.71 38.77
C CYS A 185 -42.28 35.04 39.53
N HIS A 186 -43.17 35.94 39.09
CA HIS A 186 -43.57 37.06 39.91
C HIS A 186 -44.52 36.54 41.00
N SER A 187 -44.04 36.49 42.21
CA SER A 187 -44.86 36.38 43.39
C SER A 187 -45.34 37.77 43.80
N LEU A 188 -46.61 38.05 43.56
CA LEU A 188 -47.32 39.14 44.17
C LEU A 188 -48.18 38.52 45.27
N GLY A 189 -47.78 38.79 46.52
CA GLY A 189 -48.61 38.67 47.71
C GLY A 189 -48.84 40.05 48.31
#